data_69b29a78abe0f5361064edafe08601ce
#
_entry.id   69b29a78abe0f5361064edafe08601ce
#
_cell.length_a   1.000
_cell.length_b   1.000
_cell.length_c   1.000
_cell.angle_alpha   90.00
_cell.angle_beta   90.00
_cell.angle_gamma   90.00
#
_symmetry.space_group_name_H-M   'P 1'
#
loop_
_entity.id
_entity.type
_entity.pdbx_description
1 polymer ?
#
loop_
_entity_poly.entity_id
_entity_poly.type
_entity_poly.pdbx_seq_one_letter_code
_entity_poly.pdbx_strand_id
1 'polypeptide(L)'
;MISPYTEFTITEGKKRIAPDYYITEIHSKNLLRNSSIRMNGYQFAFCLSGSVEMKVSGEDIHYGKGSFGAFSPYNTLEADSVSEDFRCTMVMFQKSFLTETLNNIYFLERFQILRNKGFAHLQLTEPQMELFVAKLNRIRKVLELHHHTFKREIIRREIIILLYEIENVLLSNTDDAVYETKHIGKVKKLSDFQKLLVEHFYKERKVTFYANALNTSIAQL
;
A
#
# COMPACT_ATOMS: atom_id res chain seq x y z
N MET A 1 27.63 6.03 13.90
CA MET A 1 26.66 6.67 12.97
C MET A 1 25.53 5.69 12.78
N ILE A 2 24.39 5.92 13.44
CA ILE A 2 23.23 5.00 13.41
C ILE A 2 22.51 5.29 12.10
N SER A 3 22.42 4.28 11.24
CA SER A 3 21.65 4.35 9.98
C SER A 3 20.19 4.74 10.31
N PRO A 4 19.57 5.70 9.61
CA PRO A 4 18.18 6.08 9.84
C PRO A 4 17.17 4.97 9.48
N TYR A 5 17.65 3.78 9.13
CA TYR A 5 16.87 2.64 8.63
C TYR A 5 16.69 1.50 9.65
N THR A 6 17.30 1.60 10.83
CA THR A 6 17.23 0.58 11.86
C THR A 6 16.55 1.12 13.09
N GLU A 7 15.23 1.02 13.16
CA GLU A 7 14.53 0.81 14.44
C GLU A 7 13.02 0.81 14.21
N PHE A 8 12.49 -0.30 13.72
CA PHE A 8 11.19 -0.76 14.17
C PHE A 8 11.36 -1.42 15.54
N THR A 9 11.69 -0.62 16.54
CA THR A 9 11.53 -1.04 17.92
C THR A 9 10.14 -0.60 18.34
N ILE A 10 9.23 -1.57 18.48
CA ILE A 10 8.00 -1.39 19.22
C ILE A 10 8.43 -1.16 20.68
N THR A 11 8.59 0.09 21.06
CA THR A 11 8.69 0.48 22.47
C THR A 11 7.33 1.03 22.86
N GLU A 12 6.61 0.28 23.69
CA GLU A 12 5.42 0.75 24.36
C GLU A 12 5.70 2.11 25.03
N GLY A 13 4.88 3.10 24.73
CA GLY A 13 4.71 4.27 25.57
C GLY A 13 5.20 5.64 25.08
N LYS A 14 5.78 5.81 23.89
CA LYS A 14 6.04 7.15 23.31
C LYS A 14 5.41 7.29 21.92
N LYS A 15 4.51 8.27 21.77
CA LYS A 15 3.97 8.71 20.48
C LYS A 15 5.14 9.11 19.57
N ARG A 16 5.70 8.18 18.81
CA ARG A 16 6.61 8.50 17.70
C ARG A 16 5.74 8.90 16.51
N ILE A 17 5.96 10.07 15.98
CA ILE A 17 5.38 10.50 14.71
C ILE A 17 6.00 9.58 13.65
N ALA A 18 5.18 8.76 12.99
CA ALA A 18 5.65 7.92 11.90
C ALA A 18 6.23 8.83 10.79
N PRO A 19 7.36 8.44 10.16
CA PRO A 19 7.91 9.21 9.06
C PRO A 19 6.90 9.25 7.90
N ASP A 20 6.90 10.32 7.12
CA ASP A 20 6.00 10.49 5.98
C ASP A 20 6.20 9.41 4.91
N TYR A 21 7.42 8.92 4.79
CA TYR A 21 7.82 7.84 3.90
C TYR A 21 9.15 7.22 4.37
N TYR A 22 9.35 5.95 4.04
CA TYR A 22 10.65 5.28 4.14
C TYR A 22 10.72 4.09 3.18
N ILE A 23 11.94 3.62 2.92
CA ILE A 23 12.23 2.34 2.28
C ILE A 23 13.18 1.55 3.16
N THR A 24 12.92 0.27 3.32
CA THR A 24 13.75 -0.61 4.14
C THR A 24 13.83 -2.01 3.54
N GLU A 25 14.87 -2.75 3.92
CA GLU A 25 14.94 -4.19 3.71
C GLU A 25 14.61 -4.91 5.01
N ILE A 26 13.75 -5.90 4.89
CA ILE A 26 13.35 -6.78 5.97
C ILE A 26 13.98 -8.14 5.70
N HIS A 27 14.68 -8.65 6.69
CA HIS A 27 15.27 -9.98 6.72
C HIS A 27 14.60 -10.84 7.79
N SER A 28 14.79 -12.17 7.72
CA SER A 28 14.22 -13.12 8.67
C SER A 28 14.42 -12.72 10.14
N LYS A 29 15.59 -12.21 10.51
CA LYS A 29 15.95 -11.75 11.86
C LYS A 29 15.17 -10.49 12.32
N ASN A 30 14.59 -9.74 11.40
CA ASN A 30 13.87 -8.50 11.69
C ASN A 30 12.37 -8.73 11.90
N LEU A 31 11.85 -9.91 11.55
CA LEU A 31 10.45 -10.25 11.71
C LEU A 31 10.21 -10.75 13.14
N LEU A 32 9.30 -10.07 13.82
CA LEU A 32 8.83 -10.48 15.15
C LEU A 32 7.81 -11.60 14.96
N ARG A 33 8.23 -12.83 15.27
CA ARG A 33 7.34 -13.98 15.24
C ARG A 33 6.30 -13.87 16.35
N ASN A 34 5.10 -14.32 16.08
CA ASN A 34 3.97 -14.33 17.02
C ASN A 34 3.58 -12.94 17.57
N SER A 35 3.88 -11.88 16.82
CA SER A 35 3.49 -10.52 17.19
C SER A 35 2.58 -9.95 16.13
N SER A 36 1.46 -9.37 16.54
CA SER A 36 0.56 -8.66 15.65
C SER A 36 1.04 -7.21 15.49
N ILE A 37 1.31 -6.80 14.25
CA ILE A 37 1.78 -5.47 13.94
C ILE A 37 0.71 -4.75 13.12
N ARG A 38 0.23 -3.61 13.62
CA ARG A 38 -0.67 -2.74 12.86
C ARG A 38 0.13 -1.80 11.97
N MET A 39 -0.28 -1.69 10.72
CA MET A 39 0.34 -0.81 9.75
C MET A 39 0.08 0.67 10.10
N ASN A 40 1.10 1.53 9.96
CA ASN A 40 1.02 2.97 10.26
C ASN A 40 0.84 3.84 9.00
N GLY A 41 0.80 3.23 7.81
CA GLY A 41 0.67 3.90 6.53
C GLY A 41 0.44 2.87 5.43
N TYR A 42 0.38 3.31 4.20
CA TYR A 42 0.39 2.40 3.06
C TYR A 42 1.77 1.79 2.91
N GLN A 43 1.83 0.49 2.63
CA GLN A 43 3.08 -0.23 2.48
C GLN A 43 3.03 -1.12 1.25
N PHE A 44 4.09 -1.07 0.47
CA PHE A 44 4.35 -1.97 -0.65
C PHE A 44 5.55 -2.82 -0.33
N ALA A 45 5.35 -4.12 -0.31
CA ALA A 45 6.38 -5.09 -0.01
C ALA A 45 6.68 -5.92 -1.26
N PHE A 46 7.96 -6.23 -1.48
CA PHE A 46 8.45 -7.02 -2.62
C PHE A 46 9.37 -8.10 -2.08
N CYS A 47 8.94 -9.36 -2.14
CA CYS A 47 9.75 -10.49 -1.68
C CYS A 47 10.81 -10.84 -2.72
N LEU A 48 12.08 -10.69 -2.34
CA LEU A 48 13.23 -10.91 -3.22
C LEU A 48 13.78 -12.33 -3.11
N SER A 49 13.69 -12.94 -1.92
CA SER A 49 14.12 -14.32 -1.66
C SER A 49 13.40 -14.87 -0.44
N GLY A 50 13.41 -16.20 -0.32
CA GLY A 50 12.77 -16.92 0.77
C GLY A 50 11.27 -16.79 0.80
N SER A 51 10.69 -17.08 1.97
CA SER A 51 9.24 -17.02 2.19
C SER A 51 8.91 -16.74 3.65
N VAL A 52 7.69 -16.26 3.87
CA VAL A 52 7.09 -16.11 5.19
C VAL A 52 5.63 -16.57 5.13
N GLU A 53 5.23 -17.37 6.10
CA GLU A 53 3.83 -17.65 6.38
C GLU A 53 3.33 -16.59 7.34
N MET A 54 2.28 -15.88 6.96
CA MET A 54 1.75 -14.78 7.77
C MET A 54 0.25 -14.72 7.71
N LYS A 55 -0.33 -14.05 8.72
CA LYS A 55 -1.74 -13.62 8.67
C LYS A 55 -1.81 -12.14 8.38
N VAL A 56 -2.65 -11.79 7.44
CA VAL A 56 -2.97 -10.40 7.12
C VAL A 56 -4.43 -10.15 7.45
N SER A 57 -4.68 -9.38 8.51
CA SER A 57 -6.04 -9.12 8.99
C SER A 57 -6.84 -10.41 9.27
N GLY A 58 -6.14 -11.46 9.73
CA GLY A 58 -6.72 -12.78 10.05
C GLY A 58 -6.77 -13.77 8.88
N GLU A 59 -6.35 -13.40 7.67
CA GLU A 59 -6.27 -14.29 6.50
C GLU A 59 -4.85 -14.86 6.35
N ASP A 60 -4.75 -16.18 6.18
CA ASP A 60 -3.48 -16.88 6.00
C ASP A 60 -2.91 -16.62 4.60
N ILE A 61 -1.66 -16.18 4.52
CA ILE A 61 -0.96 -15.84 3.29
C ILE A 61 0.41 -16.50 3.27
N HIS A 62 0.70 -17.22 2.20
CA HIS A 62 2.06 -17.59 1.83
C HIS A 62 2.69 -16.46 1.01
N TYR A 63 3.74 -15.84 1.53
CA TYR A 63 4.41 -14.71 0.90
C TYR A 63 5.85 -15.09 0.55
N GLY A 64 6.06 -15.57 -0.69
CA GLY A 64 7.32 -16.12 -1.17
C GLY A 64 8.03 -15.25 -2.20
N LYS A 65 9.17 -15.72 -2.70
CA LYS A 65 9.92 -15.03 -3.76
C LYS A 65 9.02 -14.67 -4.94
N GLY A 66 9.11 -13.42 -5.41
CA GLY A 66 8.27 -12.89 -6.48
C GLY A 66 6.93 -12.33 -6.00
N SER A 67 6.56 -12.54 -4.73
CA SER A 67 5.35 -11.95 -4.19
C SER A 67 5.48 -10.43 -4.04
N PHE A 68 4.40 -9.74 -4.41
CA PHE A 68 4.13 -8.34 -4.11
C PHE A 68 2.94 -8.25 -3.17
N GLY A 69 3.06 -7.43 -2.13
CA GLY A 69 1.97 -7.13 -1.21
C GLY A 69 1.76 -5.63 -1.07
N ALA A 70 0.49 -5.21 -1.07
CA ALA A 70 0.10 -3.85 -0.71
C ALA A 70 -0.80 -3.88 0.50
N PHE A 71 -0.41 -3.16 1.54
CA PHE A 71 -1.08 -3.11 2.82
C PHE A 71 -1.53 -1.69 3.14
N SER A 72 -2.70 -1.57 3.69
CA SER A 72 -3.29 -0.29 4.14
C SER A 72 -3.04 -0.08 5.64
N PRO A 73 -3.23 1.15 6.17
CA PRO A 73 -3.14 1.44 7.61
C PRO A 73 -4.13 0.67 8.48
N TYR A 74 -5.06 -0.05 7.87
CA TYR A 74 -6.08 -0.84 8.57
C TYR A 74 -5.69 -2.30 8.75
N ASN A 75 -4.63 -2.76 8.06
CA ASN A 75 -4.20 -4.14 8.13
C ASN A 75 -3.37 -4.40 9.39
N THR A 76 -3.52 -5.62 9.91
CA THR A 76 -2.63 -6.21 10.89
C THR A 76 -1.83 -7.33 10.22
N LEU A 77 -0.56 -7.44 10.55
CA LEU A 77 0.33 -8.50 10.07
C LEU A 77 0.81 -9.33 11.26
N GLU A 78 0.76 -10.64 11.12
CA GLU A 78 1.28 -11.61 12.10
C GLU A 78 2.14 -12.62 11.33
N ALA A 79 3.43 -12.68 11.61
CA ALA A 79 4.33 -13.66 11.00
C ALA A 79 4.34 -14.93 11.84
N ASP A 80 3.98 -16.07 11.24
CA ASP A 80 3.98 -17.37 11.87
C ASP A 80 5.34 -18.08 11.69
N SER A 81 5.80 -18.21 10.47
CA SER A 81 7.09 -18.81 10.14
C SER A 81 7.80 -18.04 9.03
N VAL A 82 9.12 -18.06 9.04
CA VAL A 82 9.94 -17.34 8.09
C VAL A 82 11.17 -18.17 7.73
N SER A 83 11.50 -18.26 6.43
CA SER A 83 12.71 -18.92 5.96
C SER A 83 13.96 -18.09 6.32
N GLU A 84 15.11 -18.77 6.46
CA GLU A 84 16.36 -18.10 6.86
C GLU A 84 16.84 -17.09 5.82
N ASP A 85 16.61 -17.38 4.55
CA ASP A 85 16.99 -16.56 3.40
C ASP A 85 15.95 -15.49 3.03
N PHE A 86 14.91 -15.30 3.87
CA PHE A 86 13.87 -14.31 3.61
C PHE A 86 14.44 -12.91 3.51
N ARG A 87 14.13 -12.26 2.41
CA ARG A 87 14.49 -10.87 2.13
C ARG A 87 13.37 -10.18 1.37
N CYS A 88 12.89 -9.10 1.93
CA CYS A 88 11.81 -8.29 1.37
C CYS A 88 12.22 -6.82 1.38
N THR A 89 11.97 -6.11 0.29
CA THR A 89 12.05 -4.65 0.26
C THR A 89 10.67 -4.07 0.48
N MET A 90 10.57 -3.15 1.42
CA MET A 90 9.32 -2.47 1.75
C MET A 90 9.44 -0.96 1.57
N VAL A 91 8.45 -0.37 0.90
CA VAL A 91 8.25 1.09 0.81
C VAL A 91 7.01 1.45 1.61
N MET A 92 7.15 2.36 2.56
CA MET A 92 6.04 2.93 3.30
C MET A 92 5.84 4.40 2.95
N PHE A 93 4.59 4.84 2.91
CA PHE A 93 4.24 6.24 2.77
C PHE A 93 2.91 6.58 3.45
N GLN A 94 2.79 7.83 3.91
CA GLN A 94 1.54 8.38 4.40
C GLN A 94 0.73 8.95 3.24
N LYS A 95 -0.62 8.82 3.32
CA LYS A 95 -1.51 9.43 2.33
C LYS A 95 -1.26 10.94 2.19
N SER A 96 -1.12 11.63 3.31
CA SER A 96 -0.84 13.07 3.36
C SER A 96 0.43 13.44 2.59
N PHE A 97 1.48 12.63 2.69
CA PHE A 97 2.73 12.86 1.96
C PHE A 97 2.51 12.93 0.45
N LEU A 98 1.71 12.02 -0.12
CA LEU A 98 1.44 12.02 -1.56
C LEU A 98 0.51 13.14 -2.00
N THR A 99 -0.43 13.54 -1.14
CA THR A 99 -1.44 14.56 -1.48
C THR A 99 -1.04 15.99 -1.14
N GLU A 100 0.05 16.19 -0.40
CA GLU A 100 0.51 17.51 0.10
C GLU A 100 0.65 18.57 -1.00
N THR A 101 1.08 18.18 -2.20
CA THR A 101 1.26 19.09 -3.34
C THR A 101 0.20 18.95 -4.41
N LEU A 102 -0.82 18.15 -4.17
CA LEU A 102 -1.89 17.89 -5.11
C LEU A 102 -3.12 18.74 -4.73
N ASN A 103 -3.63 19.52 -5.66
CA ASN A 103 -4.90 20.22 -5.49
C ASN A 103 -6.11 19.27 -5.40
N ASN A 104 -5.88 17.98 -5.65
CA ASN A 104 -6.90 16.95 -5.65
C ASN A 104 -6.61 15.90 -4.57
N ILE A 105 -7.30 16.00 -3.42
CA ILE A 105 -7.20 15.05 -2.31
C ILE A 105 -7.67 13.63 -2.69
N TYR A 106 -8.47 13.52 -3.76
CA TYR A 106 -9.00 12.25 -4.27
C TYR A 106 -8.06 11.61 -5.31
N PHE A 107 -6.89 12.19 -5.56
CA PHE A 107 -5.92 11.65 -6.51
C PHE A 107 -5.62 10.16 -6.25
N LEU A 108 -5.48 9.78 -5.00
CA LEU A 108 -5.15 8.40 -4.61
C LEU A 108 -6.33 7.42 -4.78
N GLU A 109 -7.56 7.93 -4.83
CA GLU A 109 -8.76 7.10 -5.02
C GLU A 109 -8.86 6.49 -6.44
N ARG A 110 -8.03 6.95 -7.38
CA ARG A 110 -7.93 6.35 -8.72
C ARG A 110 -7.22 5.00 -8.71
N PHE A 111 -6.34 4.75 -7.73
CA PHE A 111 -5.60 3.51 -7.63
C PHE A 111 -6.42 2.47 -6.88
N GLN A 112 -6.76 1.37 -7.55
CA GLN A 112 -7.56 0.30 -6.96
C GLN A 112 -6.88 -0.27 -5.72
N ILE A 113 -5.54 -0.40 -5.79
CA ILE A 113 -4.71 -0.91 -4.71
C ILE A 113 -4.82 -0.09 -3.40
N LEU A 114 -5.12 1.22 -3.49
CA LEU A 114 -5.25 2.10 -2.34
C LEU A 114 -6.70 2.31 -1.88
N ARG A 115 -7.68 1.95 -2.73
CA ARG A 115 -9.10 2.07 -2.40
C ARG A 115 -9.59 1.00 -1.44
N ASN A 116 -9.01 -0.17 -1.51
CA ASN A 116 -9.42 -1.30 -0.69
C ASN A 116 -8.93 -1.11 0.75
N LYS A 117 -9.82 -1.31 1.72
CA LYS A 117 -9.42 -1.40 3.14
C LYS A 117 -8.72 -2.72 3.45
N GLY A 118 -8.75 -3.66 2.51
CA GLY A 118 -8.03 -4.91 2.53
C GLY A 118 -6.57 -4.75 2.12
N PHE A 119 -5.95 -5.87 1.87
CA PHE A 119 -4.61 -5.94 1.28
C PHE A 119 -4.71 -6.53 -0.14
N ALA A 120 -3.69 -6.30 -0.96
CA ALA A 120 -3.52 -6.97 -2.23
C ALA A 120 -2.26 -7.83 -2.17
N HIS A 121 -2.36 -9.05 -2.72
CA HIS A 121 -1.24 -9.97 -2.86
C HIS A 121 -1.19 -10.46 -4.30
N LEU A 122 -0.05 -10.34 -4.94
CA LEU A 122 0.16 -10.74 -6.34
C LEU A 122 1.46 -11.52 -6.46
N GLN A 123 1.48 -12.47 -7.37
CA GLN A 123 2.70 -13.10 -7.84
C GLN A 123 3.17 -12.33 -9.10
N LEU A 124 4.32 -11.68 -9.01
CA LEU A 124 4.94 -10.96 -10.12
C LEU A 124 5.77 -11.92 -10.97
N THR A 125 5.79 -11.67 -12.28
CA THR A 125 6.76 -12.33 -13.18
C THR A 125 8.17 -11.80 -12.93
N GLU A 126 9.19 -12.53 -13.36
CA GLU A 126 10.59 -12.12 -13.19
C GLU A 126 10.88 -10.74 -13.82
N PRO A 127 10.45 -10.43 -15.06
CA PRO A 127 10.63 -9.11 -15.65
C PRO A 127 9.92 -7.99 -14.87
N GLN A 128 8.73 -8.26 -14.32
CA GLN A 128 8.01 -7.29 -13.48
C GLN A 128 8.78 -7.03 -12.19
N MET A 129 9.30 -8.07 -11.53
CA MET A 129 10.10 -7.93 -10.31
C MET A 129 11.37 -7.13 -10.56
N GLU A 130 12.09 -7.39 -11.67
CA GLU A 130 13.28 -6.62 -12.07
C GLU A 130 12.96 -5.15 -12.26
N LEU A 131 11.85 -4.82 -12.94
CA LEU A 131 11.38 -3.46 -13.12
C LEU A 131 11.16 -2.76 -11.77
N PHE A 132 10.46 -3.42 -10.83
CA PHE A 132 10.21 -2.85 -9.52
C PHE A 132 11.46 -2.71 -8.68
N VAL A 133 12.37 -3.68 -8.71
CA VAL A 133 13.67 -3.59 -8.02
C VAL A 133 14.48 -2.39 -8.54
N ALA A 134 14.50 -2.15 -9.85
CA ALA A 134 15.17 -0.98 -10.42
C ALA A 134 14.57 0.34 -9.91
N LYS A 135 13.24 0.45 -9.82
CA LYS A 135 12.56 1.63 -9.27
C LYS A 135 12.84 1.82 -7.77
N LEU A 136 12.82 0.75 -7.00
CA LEU A 136 13.15 0.77 -5.57
C LEU A 136 14.59 1.23 -5.33
N ASN A 137 15.54 0.76 -6.14
CA ASN A 137 16.94 1.19 -6.08
C ASN A 137 17.09 2.68 -6.44
N ARG A 138 16.26 3.19 -7.36
CA ARG A 138 16.22 4.63 -7.66
C ARG A 138 15.77 5.45 -6.45
N ILE A 139 14.71 5.02 -5.76
CA ILE A 139 14.25 5.68 -4.52
C ILE A 139 15.36 5.66 -3.46
N ARG A 140 16.06 4.53 -3.27
CA ARG A 140 17.18 4.42 -2.33
C ARG A 140 18.28 5.42 -2.64
N LYS A 141 18.71 5.49 -3.92
CA LYS A 141 19.74 6.46 -4.35
C LYS A 141 19.35 7.90 -4.04
N VAL A 142 18.08 8.26 -4.25
CA VAL A 142 17.60 9.60 -3.90
C VAL A 142 17.61 9.83 -2.38
N LEU A 143 17.29 8.81 -1.59
CA LEU A 143 17.34 8.88 -0.12
C LEU A 143 18.76 9.13 0.41
N GLU A 144 19.80 8.66 -0.27
CA GLU A 144 21.21 8.85 0.08
C GLU A 144 21.72 10.28 -0.21
N LEU A 145 20.99 11.06 -1.00
CA LEU A 145 21.36 12.44 -1.32
C LEU A 145 21.11 13.36 -0.10
N HIS A 146 22.15 13.63 0.69
CA HIS A 146 22.00 14.36 1.97
C HIS A 146 21.61 15.83 1.82
N HIS A 147 22.00 16.52 0.74
CA HIS A 147 21.82 17.96 0.56
C HIS A 147 21.01 18.35 -0.68
N HIS A 148 20.17 17.46 -1.19
CA HIS A 148 19.37 17.74 -2.38
C HIS A 148 18.08 18.48 -2.02
N THR A 149 17.97 19.75 -2.44
CA THR A 149 16.83 20.63 -2.12
C THR A 149 15.47 20.02 -2.44
N PHE A 150 15.35 19.32 -3.56
CA PHE A 150 14.08 18.72 -4.02
C PHE A 150 13.95 17.22 -3.72
N LYS A 151 14.72 16.71 -2.75
CA LYS A 151 14.73 15.29 -2.39
C LYS A 151 13.32 14.78 -2.07
N ARG A 152 12.57 15.52 -1.26
CA ARG A 152 11.21 15.17 -0.82
C ARG A 152 10.24 15.07 -2.01
N GLU A 153 10.32 16.03 -2.94
CA GLU A 153 9.50 16.09 -4.14
C GLU A 153 9.82 14.96 -5.12
N ILE A 154 11.10 14.66 -5.28
CA ILE A 154 11.55 13.55 -6.14
C ILE A 154 11.02 12.23 -5.59
N ILE A 155 11.18 11.95 -4.29
CA ILE A 155 10.69 10.72 -3.67
C ILE A 155 9.16 10.60 -3.82
N ARG A 156 8.42 11.70 -3.62
CA ARG A 156 6.97 11.70 -3.84
C ARG A 156 6.61 11.27 -5.25
N ARG A 157 7.28 11.80 -6.26
CA ARG A 157 7.04 11.45 -7.66
C ARG A 157 7.44 10.01 -7.98
N GLU A 158 8.54 9.52 -7.45
CA GLU A 158 8.95 8.12 -7.62
C GLU A 158 7.92 7.14 -7.01
N ILE A 159 7.35 7.45 -5.84
CA ILE A 159 6.27 6.65 -5.26
C ILE A 159 4.99 6.71 -6.11
N ILE A 160 4.65 7.87 -6.67
CA ILE A 160 3.51 8.00 -7.59
C ILE A 160 3.75 7.20 -8.88
N ILE A 161 4.95 7.22 -9.44
CA ILE A 161 5.31 6.39 -10.60
C ILE A 161 5.18 4.91 -10.25
N LEU A 162 5.68 4.50 -9.07
CA LEU A 162 5.55 3.13 -8.58
C LEU A 162 4.07 2.71 -8.48
N LEU A 163 3.19 3.58 -7.99
CA LEU A 163 1.75 3.36 -7.95
C LEU A 163 1.15 3.10 -9.35
N TYR A 164 1.51 3.90 -10.34
CA TYR A 164 1.02 3.70 -11.72
C TYR A 164 1.48 2.36 -12.31
N GLU A 165 2.73 1.97 -12.07
CA GLU A 165 3.24 0.69 -12.58
C GLU A 165 2.57 -0.50 -11.89
N ILE A 166 2.35 -0.41 -10.58
CA ILE A 166 1.62 -1.46 -9.84
C ILE A 166 0.18 -1.56 -10.36
N GLU A 167 -0.49 -0.43 -10.52
CA GLU A 167 -1.87 -0.42 -11.05
C GLU A 167 -1.93 -1.00 -12.47
N ASN A 168 -0.93 -0.71 -13.32
CA ASN A 168 -0.85 -1.30 -14.66
C ASN A 168 -0.70 -2.82 -14.60
N VAL A 169 0.14 -3.35 -13.70
CA VAL A 169 0.27 -4.80 -13.50
C VAL A 169 -1.04 -5.41 -13.01
N LEU A 170 -1.74 -4.74 -12.09
CA LEU A 170 -3.03 -5.19 -11.60
C LEU A 170 -4.08 -5.27 -12.72
N LEU A 171 -4.15 -4.24 -13.55
CA LEU A 171 -5.10 -4.17 -14.66
C LEU A 171 -4.79 -5.20 -15.76
N SER A 172 -3.51 -5.53 -15.96
CA SER A 172 -3.07 -6.52 -16.96
C SER A 172 -3.34 -7.97 -16.52
N ASN A 173 -3.39 -8.21 -15.22
CA ASN A 173 -3.58 -9.54 -14.63
C ASN A 173 -5.04 -9.81 -14.23
N THR A 174 -6.00 -9.08 -14.80
CA THR A 174 -7.43 -9.19 -14.43
C THR A 174 -8.04 -10.58 -14.66
N ASP A 175 -7.44 -11.44 -15.48
CA ASP A 175 -7.90 -12.82 -15.68
C ASP A 175 -7.32 -13.84 -14.67
N ASP A 176 -6.17 -13.52 -14.02
CA ASP A 176 -5.47 -14.42 -13.09
C ASP A 176 -5.23 -13.84 -11.69
N ALA A 177 -5.55 -12.57 -11.48
CA ALA A 177 -5.39 -11.98 -10.17
C ALA A 177 -6.42 -12.57 -9.22
N VAL A 178 -5.98 -13.40 -8.32
CA VAL A 178 -6.69 -13.71 -7.09
C VAL A 178 -6.75 -12.42 -6.27
N TYR A 179 -7.53 -11.46 -6.79
CA TYR A 179 -8.13 -10.46 -5.95
C TYR A 179 -9.15 -11.22 -5.10
N GLU A 180 -8.72 -11.76 -3.99
CA GLU A 180 -9.64 -12.14 -2.93
C GLU A 180 -10.28 -10.88 -2.35
N THR A 181 -10.99 -10.19 -3.20
CA THR A 181 -11.89 -9.13 -2.79
C THR A 181 -13.26 -9.75 -2.57
N LYS A 182 -13.44 -10.42 -1.45
CA LYS A 182 -14.77 -10.77 -0.91
C LYS A 182 -15.72 -9.56 -0.80
N HIS A 183 -15.27 -8.37 -1.21
CA HIS A 183 -16.00 -7.11 -1.10
C HIS A 183 -16.04 -6.24 -2.37
N ILE A 184 -15.67 -6.74 -3.56
CA ILE A 184 -15.63 -5.95 -4.82
C ILE A 184 -16.94 -5.18 -5.07
N GLY A 185 -18.09 -5.80 -4.87
CA GLY A 185 -19.38 -5.13 -5.11
C GLY A 185 -19.66 -3.95 -4.18
N LYS A 186 -19.30 -4.04 -2.90
CA LYS A 186 -19.51 -2.97 -1.92
C LYS A 186 -18.50 -1.82 -2.10
N VAL A 187 -17.26 -2.15 -2.42
CA VAL A 187 -16.18 -1.16 -2.61
C VAL A 187 -16.41 -0.34 -3.87
N LYS A 188 -16.85 -0.96 -4.97
CA LYS A 188 -17.21 -0.25 -6.20
C LYS A 188 -18.33 0.76 -5.94
N LYS A 189 -19.42 0.35 -5.28
CA LYS A 189 -20.53 1.25 -4.93
C LYS A 189 -20.08 2.43 -4.08
N LEU A 190 -19.23 2.19 -3.08
CA LEU A 190 -18.68 3.26 -2.24
C LEU A 190 -17.83 4.25 -3.04
N SER A 191 -16.97 3.76 -3.93
CA SER A 191 -16.16 4.62 -4.81
C SER A 191 -17.03 5.44 -5.76
N ASP A 192 -18.04 4.83 -6.35
CA ASP A 192 -18.95 5.52 -7.27
C ASP A 192 -19.81 6.56 -6.51
N PHE A 193 -20.23 6.25 -5.29
CA PHE A 193 -20.90 7.22 -4.40
C PHE A 193 -20.01 8.41 -4.08
N GLN A 194 -18.75 8.17 -3.71
CA GLN A 194 -17.79 9.23 -3.41
C GLN A 194 -17.54 10.16 -4.62
N LYS A 195 -17.42 9.60 -5.83
CA LYS A 195 -17.30 10.39 -7.07
C LYS A 195 -18.51 11.28 -7.30
N LEU A 196 -19.71 10.69 -7.25
CA LEU A 196 -20.97 11.43 -7.41
C LEU A 196 -21.12 12.51 -6.35
N LEU A 197 -20.72 12.22 -5.11
CA LEU A 197 -20.77 13.20 -4.03
C LEU A 197 -19.87 14.40 -4.33
N VAL A 198 -18.64 14.16 -4.78
CA VAL A 198 -17.69 15.23 -5.12
C VAL A 198 -18.20 16.08 -6.29
N GLU A 199 -18.78 15.45 -7.31
CA GLU A 199 -19.26 16.14 -8.50
C GLU A 199 -20.53 16.95 -8.23
N HIS A 200 -21.40 16.49 -7.35
CA HIS A 200 -22.75 17.02 -7.19
C HIS A 200 -23.06 17.62 -5.81
N PHE A 201 -22.20 17.45 -4.80
CA PHE A 201 -22.45 17.87 -3.41
C PHE A 201 -22.93 19.32 -3.25
N TYR A 202 -22.43 20.25 -4.05
CA TYR A 202 -22.85 21.66 -3.97
C TYR A 202 -24.26 21.90 -4.54
N LYS A 203 -24.73 21.06 -5.45
CA LYS A 203 -26.02 21.19 -6.14
C LYS A 203 -27.07 20.25 -5.57
N GLU A 204 -26.67 19.02 -5.27
CA GLU A 204 -27.54 17.94 -4.87
C GLU A 204 -27.25 17.49 -3.43
N ARG A 205 -28.16 17.82 -2.51
CA ARG A 205 -28.00 17.49 -1.08
C ARG A 205 -28.87 16.33 -0.63
N LYS A 206 -29.76 15.82 -1.51
CA LYS A 206 -30.69 14.74 -1.15
C LYS A 206 -30.04 13.39 -1.38
N VAL A 207 -30.03 12.53 -0.37
CA VAL A 207 -29.53 11.15 -0.43
C VAL A 207 -30.22 10.34 -1.54
N THR A 208 -31.50 10.63 -1.82
CA THR A 208 -32.27 10.02 -2.89
C THR A 208 -31.66 10.20 -4.29
N PHE A 209 -31.04 11.35 -4.55
CA PHE A 209 -30.34 11.60 -5.82
C PHE A 209 -29.20 10.59 -6.02
N TYR A 210 -28.37 10.41 -5.01
CA TYR A 210 -27.21 9.50 -5.06
C TYR A 210 -27.65 8.03 -5.13
N ALA A 211 -28.69 7.67 -4.37
CA ALA A 211 -29.26 6.31 -4.39
C ALA A 211 -29.79 5.97 -5.79
N ASN A 212 -30.53 6.86 -6.43
CA ASN A 212 -31.06 6.70 -7.79
C ASN A 212 -29.93 6.62 -8.82
N ALA A 213 -28.93 7.53 -8.76
CA ALA A 213 -27.79 7.54 -9.68
C ALA A 213 -26.95 6.24 -9.60
N LEU A 214 -26.93 5.60 -8.43
CA LEU A 214 -26.20 4.33 -8.20
C LEU A 214 -27.08 3.08 -8.32
N ASN A 215 -28.34 3.25 -8.75
CA ASN A 215 -29.32 2.15 -8.84
C ASN A 215 -29.36 1.31 -7.53
N THR A 216 -29.45 1.99 -6.38
CA THR A 216 -29.46 1.35 -5.06
C THR A 216 -30.53 1.96 -4.16
N SER A 217 -30.89 1.29 -3.07
CA SER A 217 -31.77 1.87 -2.07
C SER A 217 -31.01 2.79 -1.11
N ILE A 218 -31.71 3.75 -0.48
CA ILE A 218 -31.13 4.62 0.54
C ILE A 218 -30.51 3.83 1.69
N ALA A 219 -31.12 2.69 2.04
CA ALA A 219 -30.60 1.82 3.11
C ALA A 219 -29.34 1.06 2.73
N GLN A 220 -29.00 0.99 1.43
CA GLN A 220 -27.80 0.30 0.90
C GLN A 220 -26.70 1.27 0.49
N LEU A 221 -26.96 2.58 0.53
CA LEU A 221 -26.01 3.64 0.26
C LEU A 221 -25.13 3.90 1.47
#